data_e88a80d67da3f58f29cf8d85fd4164ee
#
_entry.id   e88a80d67da3f58f29cf8d85fd4164ee
#
_cell.length_a   1.000
_cell.length_b   1.000
_cell.length_c   1.000
_cell.angle_alpha   90.00
_cell.angle_beta   90.00
_cell.angle_gamma   90.00
#
_symmetry.space_group_name_H-M   'P 1'
#
loop_
_entity.id
_entity.type
_entity.pdbx_description
1 polymer ?
#
loop_
_entity_poly.entity_id
_entity_poly.type
_entity_poly.pdbx_seq_one_letter_code
_entity_poly.pdbx_strand_id
1 'polypeptide(L)'
;VPCLIFGIFNAGYQYNLAIDAANGIYTQASLFGNFLTFENLMIGSMKVLPLVIVSYGVGLIVEFIFAVIKGHEVEEGYLVTGMLVPLIVPVDLPLWMLAVSVVFGVIIGKEVFGGTGMNILNPALTIRAFLFFAYPTWMSGDKVWVHDAVNRAGTPDAISGETILGSYAQNQDIIYSFSDMFYGFIPGSVGETSKLLIVFGALFLIFSKIGSWRIITSTLLGALVMGLIFNGVIESGIITNSSKFYGLMSVPFWQHLLIGSILFGAVYMATDPVTAAQTNKGKWIYGFLIGFISIMIRVFNPAYPEGVFLAILLMNVFAPTIDHFVIQSNVKMRLKRLKIKTA
;
A
#
# COMPACT_ATOMS: atom_id res chain seq x y z
N VAL A 1 -11.41 -2.23 -8.69
CA VAL A 1 -11.73 -3.42 -9.51
C VAL A 1 -10.62 -3.70 -10.55
N PRO A 2 -10.18 -2.78 -11.44
CA PRO A 2 -9.14 -3.13 -12.44
C PRO A 2 -7.86 -3.70 -11.84
N CYS A 3 -7.34 -3.10 -10.75
CA CYS A 3 -6.15 -3.61 -10.06
C CYS A 3 -6.37 -5.01 -9.48
N LEU A 4 -7.57 -5.34 -9.01
CA LEU A 4 -7.90 -6.67 -8.50
C LEU A 4 -7.85 -7.71 -9.63
N ILE A 5 -8.48 -7.41 -10.77
CA ILE A 5 -8.50 -8.32 -11.91
C ILE A 5 -7.08 -8.59 -12.41
N PHE A 6 -6.29 -7.53 -12.60
CA PHE A 6 -4.88 -7.68 -12.99
C PHE A 6 -4.08 -8.47 -11.95
N GLY A 7 -4.29 -8.18 -10.66
CA GLY A 7 -3.59 -8.86 -9.58
C GLY A 7 -3.93 -10.35 -9.48
N ILE A 8 -5.16 -10.75 -9.83
CA ILE A 8 -5.53 -12.17 -9.96
C ILE A 8 -4.69 -12.84 -11.06
N PHE A 9 -4.62 -12.26 -12.25
CA PHE A 9 -3.78 -12.79 -13.31
C PHE A 9 -2.30 -12.81 -12.91
N ASN A 10 -1.83 -11.75 -12.25
CA ASN A 10 -0.43 -11.67 -11.81
C ASN A 10 -0.08 -12.72 -10.75
N ALA A 11 -0.98 -13.00 -9.81
CA ALA A 11 -0.76 -14.04 -8.81
C ALA A 11 -0.58 -15.44 -9.45
N GLY A 12 -1.37 -15.78 -10.46
CA GLY A 12 -1.22 -17.02 -11.23
C GLY A 12 0.04 -17.00 -12.09
N TYR A 13 0.34 -15.88 -12.75
CA TYR A 13 1.53 -15.72 -13.58
C TYR A 13 2.84 -15.89 -12.77
N GLN A 14 2.94 -15.26 -11.60
CA GLN A 14 4.11 -15.40 -10.74
C GLN A 14 4.28 -16.83 -10.21
N TYR A 15 3.18 -17.53 -9.96
CA TYR A 15 3.20 -18.94 -9.61
C TYR A 15 3.80 -19.79 -10.72
N ASN A 16 3.31 -19.64 -11.96
CA ASN A 16 3.79 -20.39 -13.10
C ASN A 16 5.24 -20.01 -13.45
N LEU A 17 5.61 -18.72 -13.35
CA LEU A 17 6.97 -18.25 -13.53
C LEU A 17 7.93 -18.92 -12.54
N ALA A 18 7.52 -19.08 -11.28
CA ALA A 18 8.32 -19.76 -10.26
C ALA A 18 8.50 -21.26 -10.56
N ILE A 19 7.49 -21.91 -11.17
CA ILE A 19 7.62 -23.32 -11.63
C ILE A 19 8.57 -23.40 -12.82
N ASP A 20 8.40 -22.55 -13.81
CA ASP A 20 9.24 -22.52 -15.02
C ASP A 20 10.70 -22.31 -14.65
N ALA A 21 10.96 -21.38 -13.73
CA ALA A 21 12.31 -21.11 -13.27
C ALA A 21 12.94 -22.29 -12.49
N ALA A 22 12.14 -22.99 -11.68
CA ALA A 22 12.59 -24.23 -11.02
C ALA A 22 12.94 -25.36 -12.04
N ASN A 23 12.34 -25.31 -13.24
CA ASN A 23 12.64 -26.20 -14.35
C ASN A 23 13.74 -25.66 -15.30
N GLY A 24 14.38 -24.53 -14.96
CA GLY A 24 15.42 -23.89 -15.77
C GLY A 24 14.89 -23.15 -17.03
N ILE A 25 13.60 -22.89 -17.10
CA ILE A 25 12.94 -22.20 -18.20
C ILE A 25 12.74 -20.72 -17.83
N TYR A 26 13.40 -19.82 -18.55
CA TYR A 26 13.26 -18.37 -18.33
C TYR A 26 12.39 -17.77 -19.43
N THR A 27 11.16 -17.43 -19.10
CA THR A 27 10.21 -16.80 -20.03
C THR A 27 10.07 -15.31 -19.73
N GLN A 28 10.12 -14.46 -20.78
CA GLN A 28 9.79 -13.05 -20.64
C GLN A 28 8.29 -12.83 -20.61
N ALA A 29 7.84 -11.84 -19.84
CA ALA A 29 6.43 -11.48 -19.74
C ALA A 29 5.90 -10.99 -21.10
N SER A 30 4.80 -11.58 -21.55
CA SER A 30 4.04 -11.16 -22.72
C SER A 30 2.56 -11.11 -22.37
N LEU A 31 1.92 -9.94 -22.56
CA LEU A 31 0.54 -9.71 -22.14
C LEU A 31 -0.44 -10.75 -22.74
N PHE A 32 -0.34 -11.04 -24.03
CA PHE A 32 -1.20 -11.99 -24.71
C PHE A 32 -0.58 -13.38 -24.90
N GLY A 33 0.71 -13.55 -24.62
CA GLY A 33 1.41 -14.82 -24.77
C GLY A 33 1.28 -15.71 -23.54
N ASN A 34 1.72 -15.22 -22.40
CA ASN A 34 1.82 -16.01 -21.17
C ASN A 34 1.15 -15.38 -19.93
N PHE A 35 0.70 -14.13 -19.99
CA PHE A 35 0.08 -13.47 -18.84
C PHE A 35 -1.43 -13.66 -18.80
N LEU A 36 -2.18 -13.30 -19.86
CA LEU A 36 -3.64 -13.41 -19.93
C LEU A 36 -4.08 -14.83 -20.33
N THR A 37 -3.71 -15.83 -19.54
CA THR A 37 -4.10 -17.22 -19.74
C THR A 37 -5.22 -17.62 -18.80
N PHE A 38 -6.03 -18.57 -19.21
CA PHE A 38 -7.10 -19.12 -18.33
C PHE A 38 -6.52 -19.82 -17.11
N GLU A 39 -5.36 -20.42 -17.25
CA GLU A 39 -4.61 -21.06 -16.16
C GLU A 39 -4.22 -20.06 -15.07
N ASN A 40 -3.62 -18.93 -15.44
CA ASN A 40 -3.26 -17.86 -14.49
C ASN A 40 -4.50 -17.30 -13.80
N LEU A 41 -5.60 -17.12 -14.54
CA LEU A 41 -6.87 -16.68 -13.96
C LEU A 41 -7.38 -17.70 -12.92
N MET A 42 -7.34 -18.98 -13.22
CA MET A 42 -7.83 -20.04 -12.32
C MET A 42 -6.97 -20.12 -11.04
N ILE A 43 -5.65 -20.18 -11.18
CA ILE A 43 -4.74 -20.24 -10.03
C ILE A 43 -4.87 -19.00 -9.16
N GLY A 44 -4.82 -17.81 -9.75
CA GLY A 44 -4.94 -16.57 -9.00
C GLY A 44 -6.30 -16.38 -8.35
N SER A 45 -7.40 -16.76 -9.02
CA SER A 45 -8.73 -16.65 -8.45
C SER A 45 -8.94 -17.58 -7.25
N MET A 46 -8.40 -18.80 -7.29
CA MET A 46 -8.45 -19.74 -6.16
C MET A 46 -7.81 -19.18 -4.89
N LYS A 47 -6.87 -18.26 -5.01
CA LYS A 47 -6.17 -17.62 -3.89
C LYS A 47 -6.77 -16.28 -3.48
N VAL A 48 -7.05 -15.43 -4.43
CA VAL A 48 -7.51 -14.06 -4.15
C VAL A 48 -9.00 -14.00 -3.79
N LEU A 49 -9.86 -14.80 -4.44
CA LEU A 49 -11.30 -14.77 -4.15
C LEU A 49 -11.65 -15.16 -2.71
N PRO A 50 -11.06 -16.21 -2.09
CA PRO A 50 -11.29 -16.51 -0.68
C PRO A 50 -10.94 -15.35 0.25
N LEU A 51 -9.84 -14.60 -0.03
CA LEU A 51 -9.48 -13.42 0.75
C LEU A 51 -10.55 -12.32 0.63
N VAL A 52 -11.10 -12.12 -0.57
CA VAL A 52 -12.20 -11.16 -0.80
C VAL A 52 -13.44 -11.60 -0.04
N ILE A 53 -13.84 -12.86 -0.14
CA ILE A 53 -15.03 -13.40 0.52
C ILE A 53 -14.91 -13.27 2.05
N VAL A 54 -13.78 -13.63 2.62
CA VAL A 54 -13.55 -13.51 4.07
C VAL A 54 -13.53 -12.05 4.52
N SER A 55 -12.86 -11.18 3.76
CA SER A 55 -12.81 -9.75 4.07
C SER A 55 -14.20 -9.14 4.12
N TYR A 56 -15.03 -9.36 3.09
CA TYR A 56 -16.40 -8.86 3.06
C TYR A 56 -17.30 -9.56 4.08
N GLY A 57 -17.27 -10.90 4.12
CA GLY A 57 -18.16 -11.69 4.98
C GLY A 57 -17.98 -11.35 6.46
N VAL A 58 -16.73 -11.43 6.94
CA VAL A 58 -16.45 -11.17 8.36
C VAL A 58 -16.71 -9.71 8.72
N GLY A 59 -16.28 -8.77 7.89
CA GLY A 59 -16.44 -7.36 8.20
C GLY A 59 -17.88 -6.89 8.17
N LEU A 60 -18.67 -7.32 7.19
CA LEU A 60 -20.11 -7.02 7.14
C LEU A 60 -20.86 -7.65 8.32
N ILE A 61 -20.49 -8.86 8.76
CA ILE A 61 -21.07 -9.47 9.95
C ILE A 61 -20.80 -8.61 11.20
N VAL A 62 -19.56 -8.14 11.37
CA VAL A 62 -19.21 -7.26 12.49
C VAL A 62 -20.03 -5.96 12.43
N GLU A 63 -20.09 -5.30 11.29
CA GLU A 63 -20.88 -4.08 11.13
C GLU A 63 -22.36 -4.29 11.39
N PHE A 64 -22.92 -5.39 10.87
CA PHE A 64 -24.32 -5.72 11.12
C PHE A 64 -24.61 -5.92 12.61
N ILE A 65 -23.74 -6.61 13.35
CA ILE A 65 -23.86 -6.77 14.81
C ILE A 65 -23.88 -5.39 15.49
N PHE A 66 -22.94 -4.50 15.12
CA PHE A 66 -22.89 -3.16 15.72
C PHE A 66 -24.09 -2.29 15.32
N ALA A 67 -24.57 -2.39 14.08
CA ALA A 67 -25.76 -1.69 13.62
C ALA A 67 -26.99 -2.10 14.42
N VAL A 68 -27.17 -3.40 14.67
CA VAL A 68 -28.28 -3.91 15.52
C VAL A 68 -28.16 -3.42 16.97
N ILE A 69 -26.93 -3.47 17.56
CA ILE A 69 -26.72 -3.03 18.95
C ILE A 69 -26.94 -1.53 19.12
N LYS A 70 -26.46 -0.72 18.17
CA LYS A 70 -26.55 0.74 18.22
C LYS A 70 -27.87 1.30 17.66
N GLY A 71 -28.68 0.48 16.98
CA GLY A 71 -29.95 0.87 16.40
C GLY A 71 -29.86 1.80 15.19
N HIS A 72 -28.82 1.70 14.40
CA HIS A 72 -28.64 2.46 13.14
C HIS A 72 -28.64 1.54 11.91
N GLU A 73 -28.81 2.12 10.74
CA GLU A 73 -28.73 1.38 9.47
C GLU A 73 -27.30 0.92 9.18
N VAL A 74 -27.16 -0.18 8.43
CA VAL A 74 -25.84 -0.65 7.99
C VAL A 74 -25.31 0.30 6.92
N GLU A 75 -24.13 0.83 7.13
CA GLU A 75 -23.51 1.81 6.25
C GLU A 75 -22.68 1.17 5.13
N GLU A 76 -22.74 1.71 3.92
CA GLU A 76 -22.01 1.21 2.75
C GLU A 76 -20.49 1.43 2.81
N GLY A 77 -20.01 2.18 3.78
CA GLY A 77 -18.58 2.54 3.90
C GLY A 77 -17.63 1.35 4.02
N TYR A 78 -18.10 0.22 4.55
CA TYR A 78 -17.28 -0.98 4.64
C TYR A 78 -17.01 -1.64 3.28
N LEU A 79 -17.85 -1.44 2.28
CA LEU A 79 -17.65 -2.01 0.95
C LEU A 79 -16.30 -1.58 0.34
N VAL A 80 -15.85 -0.36 0.63
CA VAL A 80 -14.54 0.13 0.21
C VAL A 80 -13.42 -0.57 1.01
N THR A 81 -13.55 -0.63 2.34
CA THR A 81 -12.57 -1.31 3.21
C THR A 81 -12.44 -2.78 2.86
N GLY A 82 -13.57 -3.49 2.67
CA GLY A 82 -13.61 -4.90 2.31
C GLY A 82 -12.93 -5.21 0.99
N MET A 83 -12.96 -4.27 0.01
CA MET A 83 -12.24 -4.41 -1.25
C MET A 83 -10.74 -4.07 -1.11
N LEU A 84 -10.38 -3.10 -0.28
CA LEU A 84 -8.99 -2.66 -0.15
C LEU A 84 -8.13 -3.68 0.60
N VAL A 85 -8.69 -4.38 1.59
CA VAL A 85 -7.94 -5.34 2.41
C VAL A 85 -7.29 -6.46 1.57
N PRO A 86 -8.02 -7.21 0.72
CA PRO A 86 -7.42 -8.25 -0.11
C PRO A 86 -6.34 -7.74 -1.09
N LEU A 87 -6.41 -6.45 -1.45
CA LEU A 87 -5.45 -5.84 -2.37
C LEU A 87 -4.09 -5.54 -1.73
N ILE A 88 -4.01 -5.51 -0.40
CA ILE A 88 -2.80 -5.10 0.33
C ILE A 88 -2.21 -6.21 1.20
N VAL A 89 -2.83 -7.38 1.26
CA VAL A 89 -2.32 -8.54 2.01
C VAL A 89 -1.66 -9.55 1.07
N PRO A 90 -0.75 -10.39 1.59
CA PRO A 90 -0.18 -11.51 0.83
C PRO A 90 -1.22 -12.51 0.37
N VAL A 91 -0.97 -13.14 -0.79
CA VAL A 91 -1.90 -14.11 -1.40
C VAL A 91 -2.05 -15.42 -0.63
N ASP A 92 -1.03 -15.83 0.11
CA ASP A 92 -1.01 -17.07 0.92
C ASP A 92 -1.34 -16.84 2.40
N LEU A 93 -1.90 -15.67 2.74
CA LEU A 93 -2.31 -15.39 4.10
C LEU A 93 -3.43 -16.37 4.55
N PRO A 94 -3.27 -17.08 5.70
CA PRO A 94 -4.30 -17.94 6.23
C PRO A 94 -5.60 -17.16 6.50
N LEU A 95 -6.73 -17.70 6.00
CA LEU A 95 -8.03 -17.03 6.07
C LEU A 95 -8.49 -16.69 7.48
N TRP A 96 -8.15 -17.55 8.47
CA TRP A 96 -8.49 -17.30 9.87
C TRP A 96 -7.73 -16.09 10.45
N MET A 97 -6.45 -15.89 10.05
CA MET A 97 -5.67 -14.71 10.46
C MET A 97 -6.29 -13.45 9.88
N LEU A 98 -6.69 -13.51 8.60
CA LEU A 98 -7.41 -12.41 7.97
C LEU A 98 -8.72 -12.11 8.71
N ALA A 99 -9.50 -13.14 9.03
CA ALA A 99 -10.78 -12.97 9.74
C ALA A 99 -10.60 -12.27 11.10
N VAL A 100 -9.65 -12.75 11.93
CA VAL A 100 -9.35 -12.12 13.23
C VAL A 100 -8.91 -10.67 13.07
N SER A 101 -8.08 -10.39 12.06
CA SER A 101 -7.58 -9.04 11.79
C SER A 101 -8.67 -8.10 11.29
N VAL A 102 -9.60 -8.60 10.48
CA VAL A 102 -10.77 -7.84 10.03
C VAL A 102 -11.66 -7.49 11.22
N VAL A 103 -11.95 -8.46 12.11
CA VAL A 103 -12.70 -8.19 13.35
C VAL A 103 -12.03 -7.10 14.18
N PHE A 104 -10.72 -7.24 14.41
CA PHE A 104 -9.95 -6.23 15.17
C PHE A 104 -10.00 -4.85 14.51
N GLY A 105 -9.69 -4.78 13.20
CA GLY A 105 -9.58 -3.51 12.50
C GLY A 105 -10.91 -2.81 12.31
N VAL A 106 -12.02 -3.55 12.14
CA VAL A 106 -13.36 -2.96 12.07
C VAL A 106 -13.79 -2.45 13.45
N ILE A 107 -13.62 -3.24 14.50
CA ILE A 107 -14.01 -2.82 15.85
C ILE A 107 -13.16 -1.63 16.30
N ILE A 108 -11.85 -1.78 16.33
CA ILE A 108 -10.93 -0.76 16.89
C ILE A 108 -10.72 0.41 15.93
N GLY A 109 -10.65 0.17 14.62
CA GLY A 109 -10.38 1.22 13.62
C GLY A 109 -11.62 2.03 13.25
N LYS A 110 -12.84 1.51 13.46
CA LYS A 110 -14.07 2.14 12.98
C LYS A 110 -15.16 2.21 14.06
N GLU A 111 -15.63 1.09 14.57
CA GLU A 111 -16.84 1.02 15.40
C GLU A 111 -16.69 1.68 16.79
N VAL A 112 -15.50 1.59 17.38
CA VAL A 112 -15.19 2.25 18.68
C VAL A 112 -15.30 3.76 18.59
N PHE A 113 -14.98 4.34 17.43
CA PHE A 113 -15.05 5.79 17.20
C PHE A 113 -16.43 6.30 16.78
N GLY A 114 -17.39 5.40 16.52
CA GLY A 114 -18.76 5.78 16.16
C GLY A 114 -19.26 5.27 14.82
N GLY A 115 -18.46 4.52 14.08
CA GLY A 115 -18.81 3.96 12.76
C GLY A 115 -18.24 4.74 11.59
N THR A 116 -18.87 4.61 10.42
CA THR A 116 -18.41 5.23 9.16
C THR A 116 -18.42 6.77 9.28
N GLY A 117 -17.32 7.38 8.88
CA GLY A 117 -17.16 8.84 8.91
C GLY A 117 -16.63 9.41 10.23
N MET A 118 -16.56 8.60 11.31
CA MET A 118 -16.03 8.99 12.62
C MET A 118 -14.66 8.37 12.91
N ASN A 119 -14.17 7.50 12.05
CA ASN A 119 -12.89 6.80 12.23
C ASN A 119 -11.70 7.77 12.13
N ILE A 120 -10.78 7.66 13.07
CA ILE A 120 -9.52 8.43 13.09
C ILE A 120 -8.48 7.79 12.16
N LEU A 121 -8.43 6.46 12.14
CA LEU A 121 -7.52 5.67 11.32
C LEU A 121 -8.25 5.06 10.13
N ASN A 122 -7.55 4.86 9.03
CA ASN A 122 -8.08 4.09 7.91
C ASN A 122 -8.25 2.62 8.34
N PRO A 123 -9.48 2.04 8.29
CA PRO A 123 -9.73 0.70 8.80
C PRO A 123 -8.97 -0.39 8.06
N ALA A 124 -8.81 -0.30 6.72
CA ALA A 124 -8.06 -1.28 5.94
C ALA A 124 -6.58 -1.30 6.36
N LEU A 125 -6.00 -0.14 6.62
CA LEU A 125 -4.63 -0.04 7.10
C LEU A 125 -4.47 -0.51 8.55
N THR A 126 -5.48 -0.32 9.39
CA THR A 126 -5.53 -0.84 10.77
C THR A 126 -5.54 -2.37 10.76
N ILE A 127 -6.34 -3.00 9.88
CA ILE A 127 -6.35 -4.44 9.66
C ILE A 127 -4.95 -4.93 9.26
N ARG A 128 -4.32 -4.28 8.28
CA ARG A 128 -2.99 -4.65 7.81
C ARG A 128 -1.91 -4.47 8.89
N ALA A 129 -1.97 -3.37 9.64
CA ALA A 129 -1.03 -3.13 10.73
C ALA A 129 -1.14 -4.21 11.81
N PHE A 130 -2.37 -4.60 12.19
CA PHE A 130 -2.57 -5.70 13.12
C PHE A 130 -1.97 -7.00 12.59
N LEU A 131 -2.22 -7.35 11.32
CA LEU A 131 -1.62 -8.54 10.68
C LEU A 131 -0.10 -8.50 10.76
N PHE A 132 0.50 -7.36 10.45
CA PHE A 132 1.96 -7.22 10.46
C PHE A 132 2.57 -7.40 11.86
N PHE A 133 1.95 -6.79 12.88
CA PHE A 133 2.47 -6.88 14.24
C PHE A 133 2.14 -8.21 14.93
N ALA A 134 0.99 -8.82 14.65
CA ALA A 134 0.56 -10.07 15.24
C ALA A 134 1.16 -11.30 14.53
N TYR A 135 1.32 -11.23 13.21
CA TYR A 135 1.76 -12.35 12.37
C TYR A 135 2.86 -11.93 11.37
N PRO A 136 4.01 -11.44 11.84
CA PRO A 136 5.05 -10.86 10.98
C PRO A 136 5.59 -11.83 9.94
N THR A 137 5.68 -13.11 10.25
CA THR A 137 6.18 -14.16 9.33
C THR A 137 5.29 -14.39 8.10
N TRP A 138 4.00 -14.01 8.17
CA TRP A 138 3.05 -14.11 7.09
C TRP A 138 2.87 -12.79 6.32
N MET A 139 3.46 -11.70 6.81
CA MET A 139 3.30 -10.37 6.24
C MET A 139 4.60 -9.79 5.66
N SER A 140 5.74 -10.36 6.02
CA SER A 140 7.05 -9.89 5.57
C SER A 140 7.95 -11.05 5.16
N GLY A 141 8.93 -10.76 4.31
CA GLY A 141 9.89 -11.74 3.81
C GLY A 141 9.66 -12.10 2.35
N ASP A 142 10.58 -12.87 1.79
CA ASP A 142 10.71 -13.12 0.36
C ASP A 142 9.69 -14.14 -0.17
N LYS A 143 9.04 -14.88 0.74
CA LYS A 143 8.22 -16.05 0.40
C LYS A 143 6.72 -15.78 0.40
N VAL A 144 6.28 -14.62 0.87
CA VAL A 144 4.85 -14.37 1.12
C VAL A 144 4.10 -13.82 -0.12
N TRP A 145 4.83 -13.34 -1.12
CA TRP A 145 4.24 -12.63 -2.27
C TRP A 145 3.98 -13.52 -3.49
N VAL A 146 4.56 -14.72 -3.52
CA VAL A 146 4.33 -15.71 -4.57
C VAL A 146 3.69 -16.94 -3.94
N HIS A 147 2.59 -17.42 -4.55
CA HIS A 147 1.87 -18.59 -4.05
C HIS A 147 2.78 -19.83 -3.93
N ASP A 148 2.66 -20.52 -2.82
CA ASP A 148 3.35 -21.79 -2.51
C ASP A 148 4.89 -21.72 -2.51
N ALA A 149 5.46 -20.52 -2.44
CA ALA A 149 6.90 -20.33 -2.38
C ALA A 149 7.56 -21.01 -1.15
N VAL A 150 6.82 -21.10 -0.03
CA VAL A 150 7.31 -21.72 1.21
C VAL A 150 7.54 -23.22 1.04
N ASN A 151 6.63 -23.93 0.36
CA ASN A 151 6.74 -25.38 0.18
C ASN A 151 7.85 -25.76 -0.81
N ARG A 152 8.28 -24.83 -1.65
CA ARG A 152 9.35 -25.01 -2.64
C ARG A 152 10.74 -24.67 -2.12
N ALA A 153 10.86 -24.08 -0.94
CA ALA A 153 12.15 -23.66 -0.35
C ALA A 153 13.16 -24.80 -0.11
N GLY A 154 12.79 -26.04 -0.39
CA GLY A 154 13.69 -27.20 -0.34
C GLY A 154 14.37 -27.55 -1.65
N THR A 155 14.05 -26.88 -2.77
CA THR A 155 14.72 -27.10 -4.06
C THR A 155 15.86 -26.09 -4.22
N PRO A 156 17.07 -26.52 -4.63
CA PRO A 156 18.26 -25.64 -4.71
C PRO A 156 18.09 -24.43 -5.65
N ASP A 157 17.18 -24.52 -6.61
CA ASP A 157 16.92 -23.52 -7.64
C ASP A 157 15.57 -22.80 -7.48
N ALA A 158 14.96 -22.87 -6.28
CA ALA A 158 13.72 -22.16 -6.04
C ALA A 158 13.96 -20.65 -6.17
N ILE A 159 13.38 -20.04 -7.19
CA ILE A 159 13.29 -18.57 -7.25
C ILE A 159 12.53 -18.13 -6.01
N SER A 160 13.23 -17.44 -5.14
CA SER A 160 12.60 -16.76 -4.02
C SER A 160 11.57 -15.81 -4.63
N GLY A 161 10.32 -15.81 -4.13
CA GLY A 161 9.31 -14.83 -4.53
C GLY A 161 9.64 -13.43 -3.99
N GLU A 162 10.92 -13.08 -4.07
CA GLU A 162 11.50 -11.87 -3.53
C GLU A 162 10.98 -10.66 -4.33
N THR A 163 10.51 -9.67 -3.59
CA THR A 163 10.13 -8.40 -4.21
C THR A 163 11.39 -7.62 -4.60
N ILE A 164 11.26 -6.72 -5.56
CA ILE A 164 12.36 -5.82 -5.96
C ILE A 164 12.93 -5.08 -4.73
N LEU A 165 12.10 -4.74 -3.74
CA LEU A 165 12.56 -4.12 -2.50
C LEU A 165 13.37 -5.07 -1.64
N GLY A 166 13.05 -6.36 -1.63
CA GLY A 166 13.81 -7.39 -0.96
C GLY A 166 15.18 -7.56 -1.59
N SER A 167 15.26 -7.65 -2.92
CA SER A 167 16.52 -7.75 -3.66
C SER A 167 17.45 -6.55 -3.37
N TYR A 168 16.91 -5.33 -3.37
CA TYR A 168 17.69 -4.14 -2.95
C TYR A 168 18.15 -4.22 -1.49
N ALA A 169 17.31 -4.71 -0.59
CA ALA A 169 17.69 -4.84 0.82
C ALA A 169 18.83 -5.83 1.04
N GLN A 170 18.97 -6.83 0.16
CA GLN A 170 20.04 -7.84 0.17
C GLN A 170 21.24 -7.46 -0.71
N ASN A 171 21.23 -6.28 -1.33
CA ASN A 171 22.26 -5.83 -2.30
C ASN A 171 22.38 -6.78 -3.51
N GLN A 172 21.27 -7.35 -3.97
CA GLN A 172 21.22 -8.21 -5.14
C GLN A 172 20.89 -7.41 -6.41
N ASP A 173 21.33 -7.93 -7.56
CA ASP A 173 21.01 -7.35 -8.87
C ASP A 173 19.53 -7.54 -9.20
N ILE A 174 18.94 -6.51 -9.84
CA ILE A 174 17.53 -6.51 -10.22
C ILE A 174 17.38 -7.09 -11.61
N ILE A 175 16.56 -8.12 -11.70
CA ILE A 175 16.26 -8.83 -12.95
C ILE A 175 15.17 -8.11 -13.77
N TYR A 176 14.31 -7.31 -13.10
CA TYR A 176 13.12 -6.70 -13.70
C TYR A 176 13.45 -5.41 -14.47
N SER A 177 12.93 -5.30 -15.69
CA SER A 177 13.04 -4.10 -16.51
C SER A 177 12.09 -2.98 -16.03
N PHE A 178 12.32 -1.75 -16.52
CA PHE A 178 11.38 -0.64 -16.27
C PHE A 178 9.95 -0.95 -16.74
N SER A 179 9.81 -1.61 -17.89
CA SER A 179 8.51 -2.02 -18.41
C SER A 179 7.81 -3.02 -17.51
N ASP A 180 8.52 -3.98 -16.94
CA ASP A 180 7.95 -4.97 -16.04
C ASP A 180 7.43 -4.30 -14.76
N MET A 181 8.20 -3.34 -14.21
CA MET A 181 7.78 -2.55 -13.04
C MET A 181 6.56 -1.68 -13.33
N PHE A 182 6.46 -1.08 -14.54
CA PHE A 182 5.37 -0.18 -14.90
C PHE A 182 4.07 -0.93 -15.23
N TYR A 183 4.16 -1.99 -16.03
CA TYR A 183 2.99 -2.83 -16.35
C TYR A 183 2.57 -3.71 -15.18
N GLY A 184 3.50 -4.10 -14.31
CA GLY A 184 3.21 -4.83 -13.09
C GLY A 184 3.49 -6.33 -13.16
N PHE A 185 4.37 -6.79 -14.06
CA PHE A 185 4.81 -8.19 -14.13
C PHE A 185 5.87 -8.51 -13.07
N ILE A 186 5.61 -8.07 -11.84
CA ILE A 186 6.51 -8.18 -10.69
C ILE A 186 5.79 -8.83 -9.51
N PRO A 187 6.49 -9.53 -8.62
CA PRO A 187 5.92 -10.04 -7.37
C PRO A 187 5.57 -8.88 -6.44
N GLY A 188 4.46 -9.02 -5.72
CA GLY A 188 3.97 -8.01 -4.78
C GLY A 188 2.52 -8.24 -4.39
N SER A 189 1.93 -7.32 -3.61
CA SER A 189 0.52 -7.40 -3.23
C SER A 189 -0.39 -7.24 -4.45
N VAL A 190 -1.57 -7.85 -4.37
CA VAL A 190 -2.54 -7.92 -5.49
C VAL A 190 -2.85 -6.55 -6.10
N GLY A 191 -2.93 -5.50 -5.26
CA GLY A 191 -3.32 -4.15 -5.69
C GLY A 191 -2.20 -3.28 -6.23
N GLU A 192 -0.94 -3.54 -5.82
CA GLU A 192 0.17 -2.62 -6.08
C GLU A 192 0.92 -2.87 -7.38
N THR A 193 0.74 -4.04 -8.00
CA THR A 193 1.58 -4.50 -9.10
C THR A 193 1.52 -3.58 -10.32
N SER A 194 0.34 -3.36 -10.90
CA SER A 194 0.21 -2.55 -12.12
C SER A 194 0.13 -1.05 -11.85
N LYS A 195 1.21 -0.32 -12.09
CA LYS A 195 1.25 1.15 -11.96
C LYS A 195 0.35 1.84 -12.98
N LEU A 196 0.27 1.26 -14.19
CA LEU A 196 -0.63 1.75 -15.23
C LEU A 196 -2.09 1.82 -14.75
N LEU A 197 -2.61 0.72 -14.18
CA LEU A 197 -3.99 0.66 -13.70
C LEU A 197 -4.23 1.54 -12.46
N ILE A 198 -3.21 1.70 -11.62
CA ILE A 198 -3.30 2.63 -10.48
C ILE A 198 -3.41 4.08 -10.99
N VAL A 199 -2.63 4.46 -12.02
CA VAL A 199 -2.73 5.79 -12.64
C VAL A 199 -4.09 6.03 -13.26
N PHE A 200 -4.66 5.05 -13.98
CA PHE A 200 -6.04 5.15 -14.46
C PHE A 200 -7.05 5.33 -13.33
N GLY A 201 -6.89 4.58 -12.24
CA GLY A 201 -7.71 4.76 -11.05
C GLY A 201 -7.55 6.13 -10.40
N ALA A 202 -6.33 6.66 -10.35
CA ALA A 202 -6.05 8.01 -9.86
C ALA A 202 -6.77 9.08 -10.69
N LEU A 203 -6.69 8.99 -12.02
CA LEU A 203 -7.40 9.89 -12.93
C LEU A 203 -8.91 9.84 -12.69
N PHE A 204 -9.47 8.62 -12.59
CA PHE A 204 -10.90 8.44 -12.29
C PHE A 204 -11.30 9.11 -10.97
N LEU A 205 -10.53 8.90 -9.88
CA LEU A 205 -10.81 9.49 -8.57
C LEU A 205 -10.66 11.02 -8.57
N ILE A 206 -9.73 11.57 -9.34
CA ILE A 206 -9.56 13.02 -9.48
C ILE A 206 -10.71 13.64 -10.28
N PHE A 207 -11.10 13.02 -11.40
CA PHE A 207 -12.23 13.52 -12.23
C PHE A 207 -13.56 13.43 -11.49
N SER A 208 -13.78 12.37 -10.72
CA SER A 208 -14.97 12.23 -9.84
C SER A 208 -14.94 13.13 -8.60
N LYS A 209 -13.83 13.86 -8.37
CA LYS A 209 -13.62 14.73 -7.19
C LYS A 209 -13.65 14.01 -5.84
N ILE A 210 -13.57 12.70 -5.83
CA ILE A 210 -13.48 11.88 -4.61
C ILE A 210 -12.06 11.93 -4.06
N GLY A 211 -11.06 11.68 -4.92
CA GLY A 211 -9.65 11.71 -4.55
C GLY A 211 -9.06 13.12 -4.65
N SER A 212 -8.24 13.50 -3.66
CA SER A 212 -7.56 14.79 -3.66
C SER A 212 -6.25 14.73 -4.45
N TRP A 213 -6.21 15.38 -5.61
CA TRP A 213 -4.98 15.48 -6.40
C TRP A 213 -3.81 16.10 -5.61
N ARG A 214 -4.11 17.00 -4.64
CA ARG A 214 -3.09 17.64 -3.80
C ARG A 214 -2.38 16.62 -2.92
N ILE A 215 -3.11 15.68 -2.33
CA ILE A 215 -2.54 14.61 -1.49
C ILE A 215 -1.70 13.68 -2.38
N ILE A 216 -2.24 13.25 -3.52
CA ILE A 216 -1.51 12.34 -4.42
C ILE A 216 -0.18 12.98 -4.85
N THR A 217 -0.22 14.18 -5.42
CA THR A 217 0.99 14.84 -5.92
C THR A 217 1.99 15.16 -4.82
N SER A 218 1.53 15.63 -3.64
CA SER A 218 2.43 15.92 -2.53
C SER A 218 3.06 14.66 -1.93
N THR A 219 2.35 13.53 -1.91
CA THR A 219 2.92 12.24 -1.47
C THR A 219 4.03 11.79 -2.42
N LEU A 220 3.81 11.88 -3.73
CA LEU A 220 4.84 11.55 -4.71
C LEU A 220 6.05 12.50 -4.59
N LEU A 221 5.82 13.79 -4.42
CA LEU A 221 6.90 14.77 -4.20
C LEU A 221 7.70 14.48 -2.93
N GLY A 222 7.02 14.15 -1.81
CA GLY A 222 7.70 13.78 -0.56
C GLY A 222 8.58 12.55 -0.72
N ALA A 223 8.09 11.53 -1.44
CA ALA A 223 8.86 10.32 -1.73
C ALA A 223 10.08 10.63 -2.62
N LEU A 224 9.92 11.42 -3.68
CA LEU A 224 11.02 11.84 -4.56
C LEU A 224 12.09 12.63 -3.80
N VAL A 225 11.69 13.59 -2.96
CA VAL A 225 12.62 14.42 -2.18
C VAL A 225 13.45 13.54 -1.24
N MET A 226 12.81 12.60 -0.51
CA MET A 226 13.57 11.75 0.41
C MET A 226 14.46 10.75 -0.34
N GLY A 227 14.01 10.21 -1.49
CA GLY A 227 14.84 9.39 -2.38
C GLY A 227 16.08 10.16 -2.88
N LEU A 228 15.91 11.42 -3.30
CA LEU A 228 17.02 12.29 -3.70
C LEU A 228 18.01 12.53 -2.55
N ILE A 229 17.52 12.75 -1.33
CA ILE A 229 18.39 12.92 -0.15
C ILE A 229 19.23 11.67 0.05
N PHE A 230 18.64 10.48 -0.01
CA PHE A 230 19.39 9.22 0.16
C PHE A 230 20.38 8.97 -0.97
N ASN A 231 20.01 9.23 -2.22
CA ASN A 231 20.97 9.12 -3.33
C ASN A 231 22.15 10.10 -3.14
N GLY A 232 21.90 11.35 -2.72
CA GLY A 232 22.95 12.31 -2.42
C GLY A 232 23.88 11.88 -1.26
N VAL A 233 23.33 11.19 -0.24
CA VAL A 233 24.13 10.62 0.85
C VAL A 233 25.05 9.50 0.35
N ILE A 234 24.58 8.67 -0.56
CA ILE A 234 25.40 7.62 -1.20
C ILE A 234 26.49 8.25 -2.08
N GLU A 235 26.15 9.22 -2.92
CA GLU A 235 27.10 9.90 -3.80
C GLU A 235 28.20 10.66 -3.02
N SER A 236 27.87 11.17 -1.82
CA SER A 236 28.84 11.81 -0.95
C SER A 236 29.85 10.86 -0.29
N GLY A 237 29.65 9.53 -0.44
CA GLY A 237 30.52 8.52 0.15
C GLY A 237 30.42 8.34 1.67
N ILE A 238 29.43 8.98 2.31
CA ILE A 238 29.20 8.86 3.76
C ILE A 238 28.83 7.41 4.13
N ILE A 239 28.10 6.72 3.27
CA ILE A 239 27.67 5.34 3.48
C ILE A 239 28.35 4.45 2.44
N THR A 240 29.01 3.39 2.90
CA THR A 240 29.72 2.42 2.06
C THR A 240 28.88 1.18 1.81
N ASN A 241 29.26 0.38 0.79
CA ASN A 241 28.58 -0.86 0.41
C ASN A 241 28.46 -1.90 1.55
N SER A 242 29.26 -1.77 2.61
CA SER A 242 29.19 -2.65 3.78
C SER A 242 28.04 -2.31 4.75
N SER A 243 27.37 -1.18 4.56
CA SER A 243 26.23 -0.81 5.38
C SER A 243 24.97 -1.58 4.98
N LYS A 244 24.22 -2.09 5.95
CA LYS A 244 22.94 -2.75 5.73
C LYS A 244 21.87 -1.87 5.06
N PHE A 245 22.07 -0.54 5.07
CA PHE A 245 21.12 0.40 4.47
C PHE A 245 21.51 0.77 3.04
N TYR A 246 22.71 0.40 2.59
CA TYR A 246 23.23 0.82 1.29
C TYR A 246 22.31 0.47 0.13
N GLY A 247 21.86 -0.80 0.05
CA GLY A 247 21.04 -1.25 -1.06
C GLY A 247 19.72 -0.49 -1.21
N LEU A 248 18.99 -0.30 -0.13
CA LEU A 248 17.72 0.47 -0.17
C LEU A 248 17.93 1.97 -0.38
N MET A 249 19.06 2.53 0.07
CA MET A 249 19.42 3.93 -0.18
C MET A 249 19.94 4.16 -1.61
N SER A 250 20.52 3.14 -2.24
CA SER A 250 21.02 3.21 -3.62
C SER A 250 19.92 3.14 -4.68
N VAL A 251 18.69 2.79 -4.28
CA VAL A 251 17.53 2.80 -5.19
C VAL A 251 17.42 4.18 -5.85
N PRO A 252 17.37 4.27 -7.19
CA PRO A 252 17.14 5.54 -7.87
C PRO A 252 15.85 6.23 -7.37
N PHE A 253 15.92 7.53 -7.04
CA PHE A 253 14.84 8.27 -6.39
C PHE A 253 13.48 8.14 -7.11
N TRP A 254 13.46 8.10 -8.43
CA TRP A 254 12.26 7.92 -9.23
C TRP A 254 11.71 6.48 -9.20
N GLN A 255 12.60 5.50 -9.02
CA GLN A 255 12.23 4.08 -9.02
C GLN A 255 11.41 3.72 -7.77
N HIS A 256 11.59 4.46 -6.67
CA HIS A 256 10.76 4.31 -5.47
C HIS A 256 9.25 4.44 -5.74
N LEU A 257 8.86 5.17 -6.79
CA LEU A 257 7.45 5.31 -7.18
C LEU A 257 6.92 4.09 -7.93
N LEU A 258 7.82 3.33 -8.58
CA LEU A 258 7.47 2.16 -9.39
C LEU A 258 7.52 0.86 -8.59
N ILE A 259 8.24 0.82 -7.48
CA ILE A 259 8.40 -0.36 -6.66
C ILE A 259 7.61 -0.24 -5.35
N GLY A 260 6.98 -1.36 -4.94
CA GLY A 260 6.14 -1.40 -3.75
C GLY A 260 4.86 -0.57 -3.88
N SER A 261 4.22 -0.34 -2.76
CA SER A 261 2.85 0.16 -2.64
C SER A 261 2.71 1.68 -2.52
N ILE A 262 3.77 2.47 -2.75
CA ILE A 262 3.70 3.93 -2.57
C ILE A 262 2.62 4.55 -3.45
N LEU A 263 2.58 4.21 -4.74
CA LEU A 263 1.58 4.76 -5.66
C LEU A 263 0.17 4.30 -5.29
N PHE A 264 0.00 3.02 -4.93
CA PHE A 264 -1.28 2.49 -4.48
C PHE A 264 -1.77 3.18 -3.20
N GLY A 265 -0.90 3.29 -2.21
CA GLY A 265 -1.20 3.97 -0.94
C GLY A 265 -1.53 5.45 -1.13
N ALA A 266 -0.78 6.17 -1.98
CA ALA A 266 -1.03 7.58 -2.30
C ALA A 266 -2.40 7.80 -2.97
N VAL A 267 -2.83 6.89 -3.85
CA VAL A 267 -4.07 7.04 -4.64
C VAL A 267 -5.30 6.58 -3.88
N TYR A 268 -5.26 5.40 -3.27
CA TYR A 268 -6.47 4.74 -2.74
C TYR A 268 -6.61 4.82 -1.22
N MET A 269 -5.54 5.16 -0.49
CA MET A 269 -5.56 5.14 0.97
C MET A 269 -5.27 6.50 1.61
N ALA A 270 -4.26 7.24 1.11
CA ALA A 270 -3.95 8.57 1.62
C ALA A 270 -5.03 9.60 1.27
N THR A 271 -5.82 9.35 0.22
CA THR A 271 -6.93 10.21 -0.22
C THR A 271 -8.26 9.90 0.47
N ASP A 272 -8.27 9.02 1.46
CA ASP A 272 -9.49 8.71 2.24
C ASP A 272 -10.11 10.01 2.77
N PRO A 273 -11.36 10.33 2.38
CA PRO A 273 -11.98 11.60 2.73
C PRO A 273 -12.24 11.76 4.23
N VAL A 274 -12.27 10.68 5.01
CA VAL A 274 -12.54 10.72 6.44
C VAL A 274 -11.27 11.00 7.25
N THR A 275 -10.21 10.25 6.98
CA THR A 275 -8.98 10.25 7.81
C THR A 275 -7.91 11.22 7.34
N ALA A 276 -8.02 11.75 6.10
CA ALA A 276 -7.05 12.69 5.56
C ALA A 276 -7.29 14.12 6.02
N ALA A 277 -6.23 14.96 5.94
CA ALA A 277 -6.35 16.40 6.19
C ALA A 277 -7.40 17.05 5.25
N GLN A 278 -8.22 17.96 5.79
CA GLN A 278 -9.35 18.57 5.08
C GLN A 278 -8.99 19.93 4.45
N THR A 279 -8.10 20.70 5.08
CA THR A 279 -7.72 22.01 4.56
C THR A 279 -6.80 21.90 3.34
N ASN A 280 -6.94 22.83 2.39
CA ASN A 280 -6.12 22.80 1.17
C ASN A 280 -4.60 22.85 1.41
N LYS A 281 -4.14 23.61 2.41
CA LYS A 281 -2.73 23.64 2.82
C LYS A 281 -2.36 22.39 3.61
N GLY A 282 -3.27 21.92 4.47
CA GLY A 282 -3.09 20.69 5.23
C GLY A 282 -2.88 19.48 4.34
N LYS A 283 -3.63 19.37 3.24
CA LYS A 283 -3.49 18.30 2.25
C LYS A 283 -2.07 18.22 1.64
N TRP A 284 -1.45 19.37 1.37
CA TRP A 284 -0.08 19.42 0.87
C TRP A 284 0.93 18.96 1.93
N ILE A 285 0.80 19.42 3.17
CA ILE A 285 1.70 19.06 4.27
C ILE A 285 1.53 17.57 4.61
N TYR A 286 0.29 17.12 4.74
CA TYR A 286 -0.08 15.74 5.04
C TYR A 286 0.50 14.77 4.01
N GLY A 287 0.21 15.00 2.72
CA GLY A 287 0.70 14.12 1.67
C GLY A 287 2.24 14.14 1.56
N PHE A 288 2.87 15.31 1.62
CA PHE A 288 4.33 15.40 1.58
C PHE A 288 4.99 14.58 2.70
N LEU A 289 4.49 14.70 3.93
CA LEU A 289 5.01 13.94 5.06
C LEU A 289 4.79 12.43 4.90
N ILE A 290 3.65 12.00 4.34
CA ILE A 290 3.42 10.58 4.03
C ILE A 290 4.52 10.06 3.11
N GLY A 291 4.76 10.72 1.97
CA GLY A 291 5.77 10.28 1.02
C GLY A 291 7.18 10.27 1.60
N PHE A 292 7.53 11.33 2.31
CA PHE A 292 8.82 11.50 2.95
C PHE A 292 9.09 10.39 4.00
N ILE A 293 8.14 10.19 4.92
CA ILE A 293 8.24 9.19 5.99
C ILE A 293 8.19 7.77 5.40
N SER A 294 7.43 7.54 4.33
CA SER A 294 7.37 6.23 3.66
C SER A 294 8.74 5.75 3.22
N ILE A 295 9.53 6.61 2.58
CA ILE A 295 10.88 6.25 2.15
C ILE A 295 11.82 6.10 3.35
N MET A 296 11.68 6.92 4.40
CA MET A 296 12.45 6.72 5.64
C MET A 296 12.18 5.34 6.24
N ILE A 297 10.91 4.96 6.41
CA ILE A 297 10.56 3.65 6.96
C ILE A 297 11.10 2.53 6.07
N ARG A 298 10.97 2.66 4.75
CA ARG A 298 11.47 1.69 3.76
C ARG A 298 12.96 1.40 3.93
N VAL A 299 13.77 2.44 4.14
CA VAL A 299 15.22 2.32 4.25
C VAL A 299 15.65 1.85 5.64
N PHE A 300 15.09 2.44 6.70
CA PHE A 300 15.54 2.15 8.07
C PHE A 300 14.88 0.92 8.70
N ASN A 301 13.77 0.44 8.14
CA ASN A 301 13.10 -0.77 8.61
C ASN A 301 12.98 -1.82 7.50
N PRO A 302 14.05 -2.59 7.23
CA PRO A 302 14.03 -3.62 6.18
C PRO A 302 13.00 -4.73 6.44
N ALA A 303 12.55 -4.92 7.66
CA ALA A 303 11.47 -5.88 7.99
C ALA A 303 10.10 -5.42 7.46
N TYR A 304 9.94 -4.12 7.15
CA TYR A 304 8.73 -3.55 6.58
C TYR A 304 9.05 -2.62 5.39
N PRO A 305 9.55 -3.16 4.29
CA PRO A 305 10.10 -2.35 3.19
C PRO A 305 9.04 -1.51 2.46
N GLU A 306 7.76 -1.79 2.61
CA GLU A 306 6.70 -1.01 1.98
C GLU A 306 6.57 0.40 2.56
N GLY A 307 6.64 0.55 3.87
CA GLY A 307 6.67 1.83 4.59
C GLY A 307 5.41 2.72 4.50
N VAL A 308 4.78 2.80 3.33
CA VAL A 308 3.71 3.77 3.04
C VAL A 308 2.47 3.59 3.93
N PHE A 309 2.09 2.37 4.24
CA PHE A 309 0.88 2.11 5.02
C PHE A 309 1.02 2.55 6.47
N LEU A 310 2.20 2.34 7.07
CA LEU A 310 2.51 2.87 8.40
C LEU A 310 2.63 4.40 8.41
N ALA A 311 3.22 4.98 7.36
CA ALA A 311 3.29 6.43 7.21
C ALA A 311 1.90 7.06 7.12
N ILE A 312 0.95 6.45 6.37
CA ILE A 312 -0.42 6.93 6.29
C ILE A 312 -1.12 6.84 7.64
N LEU A 313 -1.01 5.70 8.35
CA LEU A 313 -1.59 5.55 9.69
C LEU A 313 -1.04 6.58 10.68
N LEU A 314 0.26 6.81 10.68
CA LEU A 314 0.88 7.84 11.50
C LEU A 314 0.30 9.22 11.16
N MET A 315 0.23 9.55 9.89
CA MET A 315 -0.25 10.85 9.45
C MET A 315 -1.75 11.02 9.62
N ASN A 316 -2.55 9.96 9.63
CA ASN A 316 -3.97 10.03 9.99
C ASN A 316 -4.16 10.59 11.41
N VAL A 317 -3.33 10.15 12.36
CA VAL A 317 -3.36 10.68 13.75
C VAL A 317 -2.99 12.18 13.78
N PHE A 318 -2.06 12.61 12.93
CA PHE A 318 -1.62 14.01 12.87
C PHE A 318 -2.47 14.91 11.97
N ALA A 319 -3.35 14.35 11.12
CA ALA A 319 -4.19 15.13 10.20
C ALA A 319 -5.01 16.22 10.88
N PRO A 320 -5.73 15.95 12.00
CA PRO A 320 -6.47 16.99 12.73
C PRO A 320 -5.56 18.09 13.28
N THR A 321 -4.36 17.72 13.75
CA THR A 321 -3.36 18.68 14.28
C THR A 321 -2.86 19.61 13.19
N ILE A 322 -2.56 19.07 12.00
CA ILE A 322 -2.15 19.87 10.83
C ILE A 322 -3.25 20.85 10.45
N ASP A 323 -4.49 20.39 10.36
CA ASP A 323 -5.63 21.24 10.03
C ASP A 323 -5.87 22.32 11.07
N HIS A 324 -5.73 22.00 12.36
CA HIS A 324 -5.85 22.98 13.46
C HIS A 324 -4.86 24.14 13.29
N PHE A 325 -3.57 23.87 13.02
CA PHE A 325 -2.58 24.92 12.82
C PHE A 325 -2.85 25.76 11.56
N VAL A 326 -3.30 25.13 10.47
CA VAL A 326 -3.66 25.84 9.25
C VAL A 326 -4.86 26.76 9.48
N ILE A 327 -5.90 26.29 10.19
CA ILE A 327 -7.08 27.09 10.51
C ILE A 327 -6.70 28.27 11.42
N GLN A 328 -5.92 28.04 12.47
CA GLN A 328 -5.44 29.11 13.34
C GLN A 328 -4.63 30.18 12.60
N SER A 329 -3.75 29.76 11.70
CA SER A 329 -3.01 30.69 10.84
C SER A 329 -3.94 31.54 9.97
N ASN A 330 -4.97 30.94 9.40
CA ASN A 330 -5.97 31.66 8.60
C ASN A 330 -6.79 32.64 9.45
N VAL A 331 -7.20 32.26 10.66
CA VAL A 331 -7.92 33.14 11.59
C VAL A 331 -7.04 34.35 11.98
N LYS A 332 -5.78 34.12 12.34
CA LYS A 332 -4.83 35.20 12.65
C LYS A 332 -4.65 36.19 11.49
N MET A 333 -4.55 35.68 10.26
CA MET A 333 -4.46 36.54 9.06
C MET A 333 -5.74 37.37 8.84
N ARG A 334 -6.92 36.80 9.06
CA ARG A 334 -8.20 37.52 8.94
C ARG A 334 -8.33 38.61 10.00
N LEU A 335 -8.00 38.30 11.25
CA LEU A 335 -7.99 39.30 12.34
C LEU A 335 -7.01 40.46 12.08
N LYS A 336 -5.82 40.19 11.54
CA LYS A 336 -4.87 41.23 11.16
C LYS A 336 -5.43 42.16 10.08
N ARG A 337 -6.13 41.61 9.07
CA ARG A 337 -6.80 42.42 8.04
C ARG A 337 -7.94 43.28 8.58
N LEU A 338 -8.71 42.80 9.57
CA LEU A 338 -9.75 43.56 10.22
C LEU A 338 -9.16 44.76 10.99
N LYS A 339 -8.10 44.55 11.77
CA LYS A 339 -7.41 45.63 12.50
C LYS A 339 -6.88 46.74 11.59
N ILE A 340 -6.42 46.40 10.39
CA ILE A 340 -5.95 47.39 9.39
C ILE A 340 -7.11 48.20 8.81
N LYS A 341 -8.35 47.62 8.73
CA LYS A 341 -9.53 48.36 8.21
C LYS A 341 -10.17 49.25 9.28
N THR A 342 -9.91 49.02 10.55
CA THR A 342 -10.47 49.78 11.68
C THR A 342 -9.48 50.85 12.22
N ALA A 343 -8.27 50.88 11.71
CA ALA A 343 -7.26 51.95 11.94
C ALA A 343 -7.20 52.87 10.74
#